data_a518a4621b52f4a3674c5163154c0cd2
#
_entry.id   a518a4621b52f4a3674c5163154c0cd2
#
_cell.length_a   1.000
_cell.length_b   1.000
_cell.length_c   1.000
_cell.angle_alpha   90.00
_cell.angle_beta   90.00
_cell.angle_gamma   90.00
#
_symmetry.space_group_name_H-M   'P 1'
#
loop_
_entity.id
_entity.type
_entity.pdbx_description
1 polymer ?
#
loop_
_entity_poly.entity_id
_entity_poly.type
_entity_poly.pdbx_seq_one_letter_code
_entity_poly.pdbx_strand_id
1 'polypeptide(L)'
;MSTDFVLLPEPQQSIRLDGDFEVAAGGSISVGARPSASLHRAARKLQEALSMVGQRWQLTPAGAETDADVRASIAINPYHVPRAQGYRITIEPDFLGIVAADDAGAFYAAATMRQIAEQFQGTGRLPCLRINDWPDFLTRGVMHDISKDKIPTLETIFGLVDMLAGLKVNQFQLHSENAFAYRDHKIVWADGTPVTGDDILALDEFCRERHVDLVANQNSFGHFERWFEHDEYKPLAESPEG
;
A
#
# COMPACT_ATOMS: atom_id res chain seq x y z
N MET A 1 6.97 2.37 -27.73
CA MET A 1 5.54 2.37 -28.10
C MET A 1 4.79 2.67 -26.82
N SER A 2 3.88 3.65 -26.85
CA SER A 2 3.06 3.99 -25.67
C SER A 2 2.21 2.77 -25.30
N THR A 3 2.16 2.43 -24.02
CA THR A 3 1.19 1.45 -23.51
C THR A 3 -0.20 2.09 -23.60
N ASP A 4 -1.20 1.35 -24.07
CA ASP A 4 -2.58 1.84 -24.21
C ASP A 4 -3.31 2.03 -22.87
N PHE A 5 -2.58 2.03 -21.75
CA PHE A 5 -3.09 2.16 -20.38
C PHE A 5 -2.18 3.06 -19.52
N VAL A 6 -2.75 3.62 -18.45
CA VAL A 6 -2.06 4.55 -17.54
C VAL A 6 -1.73 3.85 -16.23
N LEU A 7 -0.51 4.04 -15.75
CA LEU A 7 -0.05 3.59 -14.43
C LEU A 7 0.45 4.78 -13.61
N LEU A 8 0.11 4.82 -12.33
CA LEU A 8 0.52 5.85 -11.39
C LEU A 8 1.12 5.20 -10.12
N PRO A 9 2.37 5.54 -9.76
CA PRO A 9 3.35 6.25 -10.59
C PRO A 9 3.72 5.46 -11.85
N GLU A 10 4.23 6.18 -12.87
CA GLU A 10 4.73 5.54 -14.08
C GLU A 10 5.92 4.63 -13.73
N PRO A 11 5.93 3.36 -14.21
CA PRO A 11 7.04 2.45 -13.95
C PRO A 11 8.33 2.93 -14.65
N GLN A 12 9.48 2.61 -14.06
CA GLN A 12 10.79 2.91 -14.65
C GLN A 12 10.95 2.37 -16.08
N GLN A 13 10.40 1.20 -16.35
CA GLN A 13 10.41 0.58 -17.67
C GLN A 13 9.09 -0.15 -17.90
N SER A 14 8.45 0.13 -19.04
CA SER A 14 7.25 -0.58 -19.48
C SER A 14 7.31 -0.82 -21.00
N ILE A 15 7.14 -2.06 -21.42
CA ILE A 15 7.18 -2.48 -22.81
C ILE A 15 5.95 -3.32 -23.11
N ARG A 16 5.15 -2.89 -24.09
CA ARG A 16 4.06 -3.70 -24.65
C ARG A 16 4.65 -4.79 -25.53
N LEU A 17 4.20 -6.02 -25.33
CA LEU A 17 4.51 -7.18 -26.18
C LEU A 17 3.31 -7.53 -27.07
N ASP A 18 3.54 -8.33 -28.11
CA ASP A 18 2.46 -8.79 -28.95
C ASP A 18 1.60 -9.85 -28.26
N GLY A 19 0.29 -9.82 -28.52
CA GLY A 19 -0.67 -10.77 -28.00
C GLY A 19 -1.33 -10.35 -26.67
N ASP A 20 -2.21 -11.20 -26.20
CA ASP A 20 -2.96 -11.04 -24.95
C ASP A 20 -2.89 -12.34 -24.12
N PHE A 21 -2.97 -12.19 -22.82
CA PHE A 21 -3.04 -13.27 -21.85
C PHE A 21 -4.50 -13.47 -21.43
N GLU A 22 -5.02 -14.68 -21.59
CA GLU A 22 -6.38 -15.01 -21.20
C GLU A 22 -6.50 -15.39 -19.73
N VAL A 23 -7.40 -14.71 -19.01
CA VAL A 23 -7.77 -15.03 -17.62
C VAL A 23 -8.96 -16.00 -17.64
N ALA A 24 -8.73 -17.21 -18.16
CA ALA A 24 -9.73 -18.27 -18.32
C ALA A 24 -10.03 -19.01 -17.02
N ALA A 25 -11.04 -19.89 -17.02
CA ALA A 25 -11.34 -20.78 -15.91
C ALA A 25 -10.23 -21.82 -15.68
N GLY A 26 -10.09 -22.29 -14.45
CA GLY A 26 -9.19 -23.40 -14.09
C GLY A 26 -7.74 -23.04 -13.82
N GLY A 27 -7.34 -21.77 -14.02
CA GLY A 27 -5.97 -21.33 -13.73
C GLY A 27 -5.63 -21.26 -12.24
N SER A 28 -4.36 -21.33 -11.93
CA SER A 28 -3.83 -21.11 -10.57
C SER A 28 -2.64 -20.16 -10.54
N ILE A 29 -2.42 -19.59 -9.36
CA ILE A 29 -1.29 -18.69 -9.05
C ILE A 29 -0.36 -19.43 -8.10
N SER A 30 0.84 -19.74 -8.55
CA SER A 30 1.89 -20.32 -7.70
C SER A 30 2.52 -19.23 -6.82
N VAL A 31 2.54 -19.47 -5.52
CA VAL A 31 3.14 -18.56 -4.53
C VAL A 31 4.38 -19.21 -3.96
N GLY A 32 5.52 -18.55 -3.99
CA GLY A 32 6.83 -19.06 -3.58
C GLY A 32 6.83 -20.24 -2.61
N ALA A 33 7.84 -21.09 -2.61
CA ALA A 33 7.83 -22.37 -1.90
C ALA A 33 7.61 -22.25 -0.37
N ARG A 34 7.99 -21.11 0.23
CA ARG A 34 7.77 -20.78 1.65
C ARG A 34 7.38 -19.31 1.75
N PRO A 35 6.14 -18.94 1.39
CA PRO A 35 5.73 -17.55 1.36
C PRO A 35 5.68 -16.97 2.78
N SER A 36 6.19 -15.75 2.94
CA SER A 36 5.88 -14.92 4.10
C SER A 36 4.38 -14.59 4.13
N ALA A 37 3.87 -14.21 5.30
CA ALA A 37 2.49 -13.71 5.39
C ALA A 37 2.25 -12.51 4.46
N SER A 38 3.28 -11.68 4.26
CA SER A 38 3.24 -10.53 3.38
C SER A 38 3.17 -10.92 1.89
N LEU A 39 4.01 -11.87 1.45
CA LEU A 39 3.94 -12.42 0.09
C LEU A 39 2.60 -13.08 -0.19
N HIS A 40 2.03 -13.77 0.80
CA HIS A 40 0.70 -14.37 0.66
C HIS A 40 -0.39 -13.29 0.50
N ARG A 41 -0.31 -12.17 1.24
CA ARG A 41 -1.22 -11.01 1.05
C ARG A 41 -1.07 -10.41 -0.35
N ALA A 42 0.15 -10.23 -0.84
CA ALA A 42 0.39 -9.76 -2.20
C ALA A 42 -0.21 -10.71 -3.26
N ALA A 43 -0.07 -12.03 -3.07
CA ALA A 43 -0.67 -13.03 -3.94
C ALA A 43 -2.22 -12.96 -3.94
N ARG A 44 -2.84 -12.70 -2.79
CA ARG A 44 -4.30 -12.48 -2.70
C ARG A 44 -4.73 -11.22 -3.45
N LYS A 45 -3.97 -10.12 -3.34
CA LYS A 45 -4.24 -8.91 -4.14
C LYS A 45 -4.10 -9.17 -5.64
N LEU A 46 -3.12 -9.97 -6.07
CA LEU A 46 -3.00 -10.43 -7.46
C LEU A 46 -4.21 -11.28 -7.88
N GLN A 47 -4.65 -12.20 -7.03
CA GLN A 47 -5.85 -13.03 -7.27
C GLN A 47 -7.10 -12.15 -7.44
N GLU A 48 -7.26 -11.13 -6.60
CA GLU A 48 -8.36 -10.17 -6.70
C GLU A 48 -8.28 -9.37 -8.01
N ALA A 49 -7.11 -8.87 -8.38
CA ALA A 49 -6.88 -8.17 -9.64
C ALA A 49 -7.26 -9.04 -10.85
N LEU A 50 -6.79 -10.28 -10.92
CA LEU A 50 -7.15 -11.20 -12.01
C LEU A 50 -8.65 -11.51 -12.04
N SER A 51 -9.31 -11.60 -10.88
CA SER A 51 -10.75 -11.83 -10.80
C SER A 51 -11.61 -10.67 -11.32
N MET A 52 -11.07 -9.46 -11.37
CA MET A 52 -11.73 -8.30 -11.99
C MET A 52 -11.71 -8.42 -13.52
N VAL A 53 -10.68 -9.01 -14.10
CA VAL A 53 -10.52 -9.18 -15.54
C VAL A 53 -11.32 -10.37 -16.06
N GLY A 54 -11.26 -11.51 -15.35
CA GLY A 54 -11.89 -12.76 -15.78
C GLY A 54 -12.29 -13.64 -14.60
N GLN A 55 -11.73 -14.83 -14.52
CA GLN A 55 -12.09 -15.84 -13.50
C GLN A 55 -11.17 -15.76 -12.27
N ARG A 56 -11.73 -16.09 -11.11
CA ARG A 56 -10.95 -16.20 -9.88
C ARG A 56 -10.14 -17.51 -9.88
N TRP A 57 -8.82 -17.37 -9.76
CA TRP A 57 -7.89 -18.49 -9.72
C TRP A 57 -7.57 -18.93 -8.29
N GLN A 58 -7.06 -20.15 -8.13
CA GLN A 58 -6.63 -20.67 -6.84
C GLN A 58 -5.19 -20.23 -6.54
N LEU A 59 -4.87 -20.05 -5.25
CA LEU A 59 -3.49 -19.87 -4.80
C LEU A 59 -2.93 -21.24 -4.43
N THR A 60 -1.75 -21.57 -4.95
CA THR A 60 -1.08 -22.86 -4.70
C THR A 60 0.37 -22.61 -4.25
N PRO A 61 0.90 -23.37 -3.27
CA PRO A 61 2.31 -23.32 -2.94
C PRO A 61 3.17 -23.74 -4.14
N ALA A 62 4.31 -23.10 -4.36
CA ALA A 62 5.24 -23.50 -5.41
C ALA A 62 5.71 -24.95 -5.19
N GLY A 63 5.67 -25.75 -6.26
CA GLY A 63 6.04 -27.18 -6.24
C GLY A 63 4.95 -28.11 -5.69
N ALA A 64 3.76 -27.60 -5.36
CA ALA A 64 2.61 -28.46 -5.06
C ALA A 64 2.09 -29.09 -6.36
N GLU A 65 1.91 -30.43 -6.35
CA GLU A 65 1.16 -31.10 -7.39
C GLU A 65 -0.32 -30.71 -7.24
N THR A 66 -0.89 -30.09 -8.25
CA THR A 66 -2.30 -29.71 -8.30
C THR A 66 -2.86 -30.08 -9.67
N ASP A 67 -4.14 -30.39 -9.73
CA ASP A 67 -4.87 -30.56 -11.00
C ASP A 67 -5.11 -29.18 -11.71
N ALA A 68 -4.77 -28.09 -11.04
CA ALA A 68 -4.94 -26.75 -11.59
C ALA A 68 -3.75 -26.36 -12.47
N ASP A 69 -4.04 -25.80 -13.64
CA ASP A 69 -3.04 -25.25 -14.53
C ASP A 69 -2.39 -24.02 -13.92
N VAL A 70 -1.09 -24.10 -13.60
CA VAL A 70 -0.30 -22.97 -13.07
C VAL A 70 0.01 -21.99 -14.18
N ARG A 71 -0.78 -20.94 -14.27
CA ARG A 71 -0.66 -19.90 -15.30
C ARG A 71 -0.12 -18.57 -14.78
N ALA A 72 0.00 -18.42 -13.47
CA ALA A 72 0.65 -17.25 -12.87
C ALA A 72 1.57 -17.65 -11.71
N SER A 73 2.56 -16.80 -11.42
CA SER A 73 3.39 -16.93 -10.24
C SER A 73 3.74 -15.60 -9.62
N ILE A 74 3.94 -15.61 -8.31
CA ILE A 74 4.53 -14.50 -7.57
C ILE A 74 5.58 -15.02 -6.59
N ALA A 75 6.79 -14.47 -6.66
CA ALA A 75 7.92 -14.90 -5.84
C ALA A 75 8.85 -13.75 -5.49
N ILE A 76 9.59 -13.91 -4.39
CA ILE A 76 10.70 -13.02 -4.01
C ILE A 76 12.01 -13.65 -4.48
N ASN A 77 12.79 -12.89 -5.24
CA ASN A 77 14.11 -13.27 -5.68
C ASN A 77 15.01 -12.03 -5.85
N PRO A 78 15.76 -11.65 -4.79
CA PRO A 78 16.63 -10.47 -4.82
C PRO A 78 17.82 -10.60 -5.79
N TYR A 79 18.17 -11.80 -6.24
CA TYR A 79 19.21 -11.99 -7.26
C TYR A 79 18.73 -11.56 -8.65
N HIS A 80 17.46 -11.76 -8.96
CA HIS A 80 16.86 -11.36 -10.22
C HIS A 80 16.33 -9.92 -10.22
N VAL A 81 15.97 -9.40 -9.05
CA VAL A 81 15.52 -8.02 -8.83
C VAL A 81 16.32 -7.43 -7.67
N PRO A 82 17.50 -6.85 -7.91
CA PRO A 82 18.42 -6.48 -6.83
C PRO A 82 18.10 -5.13 -6.15
N ARG A 83 17.18 -4.33 -6.70
CA ARG A 83 16.82 -3.04 -6.15
C ARG A 83 15.72 -3.20 -5.09
N ALA A 84 15.97 -2.70 -3.88
CA ALA A 84 14.99 -2.73 -2.79
C ALA A 84 13.64 -2.16 -3.22
N GLN A 85 12.55 -2.79 -2.77
CA GLN A 85 11.18 -2.45 -3.15
C GLN A 85 10.89 -2.62 -4.66
N GLY A 86 11.84 -3.14 -5.43
CA GLY A 86 11.70 -3.32 -6.87
C GLY A 86 10.94 -4.60 -7.22
N TYR A 87 10.43 -4.63 -8.44
CA TYR A 87 9.74 -5.80 -8.98
C TYR A 87 9.81 -5.85 -10.51
N ARG A 88 9.54 -7.04 -11.03
CA ARG A 88 9.32 -7.30 -12.45
C ARG A 88 7.99 -7.99 -12.63
N ILE A 89 7.20 -7.51 -13.58
CA ILE A 89 6.00 -8.16 -14.08
C ILE A 89 6.27 -8.57 -15.54
N THR A 90 5.98 -9.82 -15.89
CA THR A 90 6.03 -10.31 -17.27
C THR A 90 4.69 -10.98 -17.54
N ILE A 91 3.97 -10.50 -18.54
CA ILE A 91 2.72 -11.09 -19.03
C ILE A 91 2.99 -11.57 -20.47
N GLU A 92 2.94 -12.87 -20.67
CA GLU A 92 3.09 -13.56 -21.95
C GLU A 92 1.78 -14.30 -22.26
N PRO A 93 1.53 -14.76 -23.49
CA PRO A 93 0.25 -15.38 -23.83
C PRO A 93 -0.17 -16.55 -22.93
N ASP A 94 0.82 -17.30 -22.42
CA ASP A 94 0.59 -18.52 -21.64
C ASP A 94 0.89 -18.37 -20.15
N PHE A 95 1.58 -17.30 -19.74
CA PHE A 95 2.06 -17.17 -18.37
C PHE A 95 2.20 -15.72 -17.89
N LEU A 96 1.81 -15.48 -16.61
CA LEU A 96 2.01 -14.24 -15.91
C LEU A 96 3.01 -14.46 -14.76
N GLY A 97 4.18 -13.84 -14.81
CA GLY A 97 5.22 -13.93 -13.80
C GLY A 97 5.43 -12.63 -13.04
N ILE A 98 5.47 -12.69 -11.71
CA ILE A 98 5.89 -11.59 -10.84
C ILE A 98 7.10 -12.04 -10.03
N VAL A 99 8.18 -11.29 -10.12
CA VAL A 99 9.38 -11.46 -9.30
C VAL A 99 9.68 -10.15 -8.61
N ALA A 100 9.83 -10.18 -7.28
CA ALA A 100 10.11 -9.01 -6.45
C ALA A 100 11.44 -9.15 -5.71
N ALA A 101 12.03 -8.02 -5.33
CA ALA A 101 13.23 -7.97 -4.51
C ALA A 101 12.93 -8.39 -3.06
N ASP A 102 11.77 -7.98 -2.55
CA ASP A 102 11.35 -8.12 -1.17
C ASP A 102 9.80 -8.11 -1.07
N ASP A 103 9.29 -8.21 0.16
CA ASP A 103 7.85 -8.22 0.44
C ASP A 103 7.16 -6.92 -0.01
N ALA A 104 7.80 -5.77 0.11
CA ALA A 104 7.27 -4.49 -0.33
C ALA A 104 7.17 -4.43 -1.86
N GLY A 105 8.21 -4.89 -2.57
CA GLY A 105 8.21 -5.01 -4.02
C GLY A 105 7.10 -5.93 -4.53
N ALA A 106 6.82 -7.04 -3.84
CA ALA A 106 5.71 -7.93 -4.19
C ALA A 106 4.34 -7.24 -4.01
N PHE A 107 4.17 -6.46 -2.94
CA PHE A 107 2.97 -5.65 -2.72
C PHE A 107 2.79 -4.59 -3.82
N TYR A 108 3.86 -3.88 -4.19
CA TYR A 108 3.81 -2.85 -5.25
C TYR A 108 3.55 -3.45 -6.63
N ALA A 109 4.07 -4.64 -6.92
CA ALA A 109 3.73 -5.38 -8.13
C ALA A 109 2.22 -5.70 -8.18
N ALA A 110 1.65 -6.17 -7.07
CA ALA A 110 0.22 -6.44 -6.98
C ALA A 110 -0.62 -5.17 -7.12
N ALA A 111 -0.17 -4.03 -6.58
CA ALA A 111 -0.81 -2.73 -6.77
C ALA A 111 -0.80 -2.29 -8.25
N THR A 112 0.33 -2.49 -8.95
CA THR A 112 0.42 -2.23 -10.39
C THR A 112 -0.51 -3.16 -11.18
N MET A 113 -0.57 -4.44 -10.85
CA MET A 113 -1.50 -5.39 -11.48
C MET A 113 -2.96 -5.01 -11.26
N ARG A 114 -3.30 -4.48 -10.09
CA ARG A 114 -4.65 -3.96 -9.83
C ARG A 114 -4.99 -2.79 -10.76
N GLN A 115 -4.09 -1.80 -10.91
CA GLN A 115 -4.32 -0.67 -11.82
C GLN A 115 -4.49 -1.13 -13.29
N ILE A 116 -3.74 -2.14 -13.72
CA ILE A 116 -3.93 -2.75 -15.05
C ILE A 116 -5.30 -3.43 -15.11
N ALA A 117 -5.63 -4.26 -14.13
CA ALA A 117 -6.87 -5.03 -14.09
C ALA A 117 -8.13 -4.12 -14.10
N GLU A 118 -8.10 -2.98 -13.41
CA GLU A 118 -9.17 -2.00 -13.41
C GLU A 118 -9.47 -1.46 -14.83
N GLN A 119 -8.44 -1.28 -15.65
CA GLN A 119 -8.58 -0.78 -17.02
C GLN A 119 -9.01 -1.86 -18.02
N PHE A 120 -8.83 -3.15 -17.68
CA PHE A 120 -9.25 -4.29 -18.48
C PHE A 120 -10.36 -5.12 -17.82
N GLN A 121 -11.11 -4.51 -16.93
CA GLN A 121 -12.19 -5.18 -16.17
C GLN A 121 -13.22 -5.84 -17.11
N GLY A 122 -13.52 -7.12 -16.87
CA GLY A 122 -14.53 -7.88 -17.58
C GLY A 122 -14.17 -8.26 -19.03
N THR A 123 -12.96 -7.93 -19.51
CA THR A 123 -12.55 -8.27 -20.87
C THR A 123 -12.13 -9.73 -21.03
N GLY A 124 -11.84 -10.43 -19.93
CA GLY A 124 -11.27 -11.77 -19.92
C GLY A 124 -9.81 -11.84 -20.34
N ARG A 125 -9.17 -10.71 -20.66
CA ARG A 125 -7.82 -10.65 -21.23
C ARG A 125 -7.00 -9.51 -20.66
N LEU A 126 -5.70 -9.73 -20.55
CA LEU A 126 -4.70 -8.72 -20.22
C LEU A 126 -3.72 -8.56 -21.38
N PRO A 127 -3.22 -7.35 -21.65
CA PRO A 127 -2.19 -7.15 -22.65
C PRO A 127 -0.88 -7.86 -22.27
N CYS A 128 -0.22 -8.52 -23.20
CA CYS A 128 1.14 -9.00 -22.99
C CYS A 128 2.10 -7.81 -22.83
N LEU A 129 2.92 -7.83 -21.77
CA LEU A 129 3.81 -6.72 -21.44
C LEU A 129 4.96 -7.16 -20.53
N ARG A 130 5.96 -6.28 -20.42
CA ARG A 130 7.00 -6.40 -19.41
C ARG A 130 7.17 -5.06 -18.70
N ILE A 131 7.12 -5.11 -17.36
CA ILE A 131 7.39 -3.97 -16.48
C ILE A 131 8.57 -4.32 -15.59
N ASN A 132 9.56 -3.41 -15.51
CA ASN A 132 10.56 -3.41 -14.44
C ASN A 132 10.42 -2.08 -13.70
N ASP A 133 10.22 -2.16 -12.41
CA ASP A 133 9.99 -0.97 -11.60
C ASP A 133 10.71 -1.03 -10.25
N TRP A 134 11.14 0.12 -9.80
CA TRP A 134 11.78 0.35 -8.51
C TRP A 134 11.66 1.83 -8.15
N PRO A 135 11.60 2.20 -6.87
CA PRO A 135 11.50 3.59 -6.47
C PRO A 135 12.83 4.33 -6.59
N ASP A 136 12.78 5.60 -7.02
CA ASP A 136 13.93 6.52 -6.94
C ASP A 136 14.21 6.94 -5.49
N PHE A 137 13.15 7.07 -4.67
CA PHE A 137 13.22 7.36 -3.24
C PHE A 137 12.66 6.19 -2.44
N LEU A 138 13.46 5.65 -1.52
CA LEU A 138 13.05 4.53 -0.67
C LEU A 138 11.92 4.89 0.29
N THR A 139 11.85 6.16 0.71
CA THR A 139 10.77 6.69 1.55
C THR A 139 9.94 7.70 0.75
N ARG A 140 8.64 7.47 0.70
CA ARG A 140 7.65 8.29 -0.02
C ARG A 140 6.49 8.56 0.92
N GLY A 141 6.53 9.73 1.57
CA GLY A 141 5.64 10.06 2.67
C GLY A 141 4.57 11.09 2.31
N VAL A 142 3.45 10.97 3.01
CA VAL A 142 2.40 11.99 3.07
C VAL A 142 2.15 12.34 4.53
N MET A 143 2.08 13.61 4.83
CA MET A 143 1.64 14.14 6.12
C MET A 143 0.19 14.58 6.00
N HIS A 144 -0.67 14.05 6.87
CA HIS A 144 -2.08 14.41 6.98
C HIS A 144 -2.32 15.12 8.31
N ASP A 145 -2.71 16.38 8.23
CA ASP A 145 -3.01 17.20 9.41
C ASP A 145 -4.43 16.92 9.89
N ILE A 146 -4.57 16.48 11.14
CA ILE A 146 -5.83 16.24 11.84
C ILE A 146 -6.12 17.27 12.93
N SER A 147 -5.33 18.35 13.01
CA SER A 147 -5.38 19.33 14.12
C SER A 147 -6.33 20.49 13.86
N LYS A 148 -6.74 20.67 12.59
CA LYS A 148 -7.59 21.82 12.23
C LYS A 148 -9.09 21.46 12.44
N ASP A 149 -9.97 22.08 11.74
CA ASP A 149 -11.42 22.08 12.02
C ASP A 149 -12.11 20.71 11.91
N LYS A 150 -11.41 19.67 11.47
CA LYS A 150 -12.01 18.36 11.25
C LYS A 150 -11.04 17.21 11.51
N ILE A 151 -11.40 16.37 12.47
CA ILE A 151 -10.74 15.07 12.70
C ILE A 151 -11.47 14.02 11.86
N PRO A 152 -10.81 13.34 10.91
CA PRO A 152 -11.43 12.29 10.12
C PRO A 152 -11.74 11.05 10.98
N THR A 153 -12.73 10.28 10.59
CA THR A 153 -12.98 8.97 11.18
C THR A 153 -11.86 7.99 10.83
N LEU A 154 -11.66 6.97 11.67
CA LEU A 154 -10.66 5.93 11.40
C LEU A 154 -10.90 5.23 10.05
N GLU A 155 -12.16 4.99 9.68
CA GLU A 155 -12.54 4.44 8.37
C GLU A 155 -12.07 5.34 7.22
N THR A 156 -12.21 6.66 7.35
CA THR A 156 -11.72 7.62 6.35
C THR A 156 -10.19 7.56 6.23
N ILE A 157 -9.49 7.45 7.37
CA ILE A 157 -8.03 7.32 7.38
C ILE A 157 -7.60 5.99 6.73
N PHE A 158 -8.27 4.89 7.02
CA PHE A 158 -8.02 3.60 6.37
C PHE A 158 -8.18 3.68 4.84
N GLY A 159 -9.27 4.30 4.36
CA GLY A 159 -9.49 4.52 2.93
C GLY A 159 -8.37 5.36 2.28
N LEU A 160 -7.90 6.40 2.98
CA LEU A 160 -6.78 7.22 2.52
C LEU A 160 -5.49 6.43 2.44
N VAL A 161 -5.15 5.67 3.48
CA VAL A 161 -3.95 4.81 3.51
C VAL A 161 -4.00 3.74 2.41
N ASP A 162 -5.16 3.11 2.19
CA ASP A 162 -5.31 2.09 1.12
C ASP A 162 -5.09 2.69 -0.28
N MET A 163 -5.64 3.88 -0.52
CA MET A 163 -5.42 4.63 -1.76
C MET A 163 -3.92 4.99 -1.93
N LEU A 164 -3.29 5.55 -0.90
CA LEU A 164 -1.88 5.95 -0.93
C LEU A 164 -0.96 4.74 -1.13
N ALA A 165 -1.22 3.62 -0.47
CA ALA A 165 -0.48 2.38 -0.66
C ALA A 165 -0.62 1.83 -2.09
N GLY A 166 -1.81 1.97 -2.70
CA GLY A 166 -2.05 1.67 -4.12
C GLY A 166 -1.21 2.52 -5.08
N LEU A 167 -0.85 3.72 -4.66
CA LEU A 167 0.09 4.63 -5.34
C LEU A 167 1.55 4.44 -4.90
N LYS A 168 1.85 3.37 -4.13
CA LYS A 168 3.20 3.02 -3.64
C LYS A 168 3.79 4.04 -2.65
N VAL A 169 2.97 4.86 -2.00
CA VAL A 169 3.37 5.65 -0.83
C VAL A 169 3.58 4.69 0.33
N ASN A 170 4.67 4.87 1.08
CA ASN A 170 5.10 3.95 2.14
C ASN A 170 5.41 4.60 3.48
N GLN A 171 5.02 5.85 3.64
CA GLN A 171 5.08 6.53 4.94
C GLN A 171 3.85 7.42 5.09
N PHE A 172 3.17 7.30 6.21
CA PHE A 172 2.01 8.12 6.55
C PHE A 172 2.25 8.80 7.89
N GLN A 173 2.29 10.14 7.90
CA GLN A 173 2.44 10.93 9.10
C GLN A 173 1.10 11.52 9.50
N LEU A 174 0.65 11.19 10.69
CA LEU A 174 -0.55 11.78 11.27
C LEU A 174 -0.13 12.97 12.14
N HIS A 175 -0.26 14.18 11.58
CA HIS A 175 0.11 15.41 12.28
C HIS A 175 -1.00 15.81 13.26
N SER A 176 -0.63 15.97 14.53
CA SER A 176 -1.54 16.35 15.61
C SER A 176 -0.98 17.50 16.43
N GLU A 177 -1.85 18.41 16.87
CA GLU A 177 -1.57 19.46 17.86
C GLU A 177 -2.25 19.14 19.19
N ASN A 178 -3.55 18.87 19.16
CA ASN A 178 -4.39 18.56 20.32
C ASN A 178 -5.41 17.44 20.06
N ALA A 179 -5.30 16.77 18.91
CA ALA A 179 -6.30 15.81 18.45
C ALA A 179 -6.03 14.36 18.89
N PHE A 180 -5.06 14.11 19.78
CA PHE A 180 -4.79 12.80 20.35
C PHE A 180 -5.19 12.73 21.82
N ALA A 181 -5.75 11.60 22.25
CA ALA A 181 -6.24 11.37 23.62
C ALA A 181 -5.10 11.08 24.60
N TYR A 182 -4.26 12.06 24.90
CA TYR A 182 -3.20 11.96 25.91
C TYR A 182 -3.76 11.67 27.30
N ARG A 183 -3.28 10.60 27.93
CA ARG A 183 -3.78 10.12 29.23
C ARG A 183 -3.79 11.19 30.32
N ASP A 184 -2.68 11.92 30.43
CA ASP A 184 -2.45 12.87 31.54
C ASP A 184 -2.80 14.31 31.14
N HIS A 185 -3.31 14.56 29.94
CA HIS A 185 -3.60 15.88 29.39
C HIS A 185 -5.03 16.00 28.87
N LYS A 186 -5.98 15.42 29.62
CA LYS A 186 -7.38 15.32 29.18
C LYS A 186 -8.01 16.66 28.85
N ILE A 187 -7.64 17.73 29.57
CA ILE A 187 -8.18 19.07 29.38
C ILE A 187 -7.98 19.58 27.95
N VAL A 188 -6.89 19.18 27.27
CA VAL A 188 -6.52 19.70 25.94
C VAL A 188 -7.42 19.14 24.83
N TRP A 189 -7.99 17.95 25.01
CA TRP A 189 -8.75 17.25 23.98
C TRP A 189 -10.20 16.90 24.36
N ALA A 190 -10.61 17.18 25.63
CA ALA A 190 -11.89 16.72 26.16
C ALA A 190 -13.13 17.25 25.42
N ASP A 191 -13.03 18.43 24.81
CA ASP A 191 -14.13 19.04 24.06
C ASP A 191 -14.23 18.58 22.60
N GLY A 192 -13.33 17.69 22.18
CA GLY A 192 -13.25 17.15 20.82
C GLY A 192 -13.55 15.66 20.73
N THR A 193 -13.35 15.12 19.52
CA THR A 193 -13.36 13.68 19.26
C THR A 193 -11.94 13.25 18.91
N PRO A 194 -11.07 13.00 19.89
CA PRO A 194 -9.66 12.74 19.64
C PRO A 194 -9.44 11.35 19.05
N VAL A 195 -8.32 11.18 18.36
CA VAL A 195 -7.78 9.86 18.02
C VAL A 195 -7.25 9.21 19.29
N THR A 196 -7.65 7.98 19.57
CA THR A 196 -7.26 7.23 20.76
C THR A 196 -6.01 6.37 20.53
N GLY A 197 -5.42 5.87 21.61
CA GLY A 197 -4.32 4.90 21.52
C GLY A 197 -4.72 3.61 20.78
N ASP A 198 -5.95 3.13 20.99
CA ASP A 198 -6.46 1.95 20.30
C ASP A 198 -6.66 2.21 18.79
N ASP A 199 -7.09 3.42 18.41
CA ASP A 199 -7.18 3.82 17.00
C ASP A 199 -5.80 3.84 16.34
N ILE A 200 -4.77 4.33 17.04
CA ILE A 200 -3.38 4.32 16.52
C ILE A 200 -2.86 2.90 16.37
N LEU A 201 -3.12 1.99 17.32
CA LEU A 201 -2.71 0.60 17.19
C LEU A 201 -3.39 -0.09 16.00
N ALA A 202 -4.68 0.15 15.81
CA ALA A 202 -5.42 -0.38 14.66
C ALA A 202 -4.89 0.21 13.33
N LEU A 203 -4.57 1.51 13.32
CA LEU A 203 -4.01 2.18 12.15
C LEU A 203 -2.60 1.68 11.83
N ASP A 204 -1.74 1.46 12.83
CA ASP A 204 -0.40 0.91 12.65
C ASP A 204 -0.43 -0.51 12.05
N GLU A 205 -1.31 -1.37 12.54
CA GLU A 205 -1.51 -2.71 11.96
C GLU A 205 -1.97 -2.62 10.50
N PHE A 206 -2.95 -1.75 10.23
CA PHE A 206 -3.47 -1.53 8.88
C PHE A 206 -2.40 -1.00 7.92
N CYS A 207 -1.57 -0.06 8.37
CA CYS A 207 -0.44 0.47 7.61
C CYS A 207 0.62 -0.61 7.34
N ARG A 208 0.99 -1.38 8.37
CA ARG A 208 2.02 -2.43 8.28
C ARG A 208 1.65 -3.50 7.25
N GLU A 209 0.38 -3.89 7.19
CA GLU A 209 -0.10 -4.83 6.17
C GLU A 209 0.04 -4.33 4.73
N ARG A 210 0.19 -3.01 4.56
CA ARG A 210 0.32 -2.30 3.27
C ARG A 210 1.73 -1.79 2.99
N HIS A 211 2.69 -2.17 3.82
CA HIS A 211 4.07 -1.65 3.74
C HIS A 211 4.13 -0.13 3.85
N VAL A 212 3.29 0.45 4.70
CA VAL A 212 3.28 1.87 5.06
C VAL A 212 3.75 2.01 6.50
N ASP A 213 4.77 2.82 6.74
CA ASP A 213 5.21 3.19 8.08
C ASP A 213 4.30 4.29 8.63
N LEU A 214 3.64 4.03 9.75
CA LEU A 214 2.91 5.06 10.48
C LEU A 214 3.89 5.84 11.35
N VAL A 215 3.98 7.16 11.11
CA VAL A 215 4.89 8.04 11.82
C VAL A 215 4.11 9.01 12.69
N ALA A 216 4.42 9.03 13.99
CA ALA A 216 3.87 10.00 14.91
C ALA A 216 4.45 11.40 14.60
N ASN A 217 3.57 12.38 14.53
CA ASN A 217 3.94 13.78 14.29
C ASN A 217 3.13 14.69 15.22
N GLN A 218 3.60 14.81 16.48
CA GLN A 218 3.05 15.74 17.46
C GLN A 218 3.82 17.05 17.41
N ASN A 219 3.11 18.14 17.15
CA ASN A 219 3.72 19.47 17.24
C ASN A 219 3.91 19.88 18.71
N SER A 220 5.11 20.35 19.03
CA SER A 220 5.48 20.68 20.43
C SER A 220 6.37 21.94 20.55
N PHE A 221 6.88 22.47 19.46
CA PHE A 221 7.65 23.73 19.43
C PHE A 221 6.86 24.91 18.85
N GLY A 222 5.95 24.64 17.94
CA GLY A 222 5.01 25.59 17.37
C GLY A 222 3.61 25.01 17.41
N HIS A 223 2.61 25.80 17.06
CA HIS A 223 1.20 25.39 17.02
C HIS A 223 0.72 24.78 18.36
N PHE A 224 1.12 25.43 19.46
CA PHE A 224 0.78 25.00 20.80
C PHE A 224 -0.25 25.91 21.47
N GLU A 225 -0.89 26.80 20.71
CA GLU A 225 -1.83 27.81 21.18
C GLU A 225 -2.98 27.17 21.97
N ARG A 226 -3.54 26.07 21.48
CA ARG A 226 -4.65 25.37 22.17
C ARG A 226 -4.25 24.80 23.53
N TRP A 227 -2.99 24.41 23.71
CA TRP A 227 -2.47 24.00 24.99
C TRP A 227 -2.35 25.19 25.94
N PHE A 228 -1.92 26.33 25.44
CA PHE A 228 -1.75 27.54 26.22
C PHE A 228 -3.06 28.26 26.58
N GLU A 229 -4.20 27.86 26.03
CA GLU A 229 -5.52 28.27 26.51
C GLU A 229 -5.75 27.81 27.95
N HIS A 230 -5.04 26.76 28.42
CA HIS A 230 -5.15 26.20 29.77
C HIS A 230 -4.01 26.70 30.64
N ASP A 231 -4.36 27.23 31.83
CA ASP A 231 -3.42 27.88 32.75
C ASP A 231 -2.26 26.97 33.19
N GLU A 232 -2.46 25.66 33.24
CA GLU A 232 -1.44 24.69 33.65
C GLU A 232 -0.27 24.58 32.61
N TYR A 233 -0.49 24.96 31.38
CA TYR A 233 0.54 24.92 30.32
C TYR A 233 1.18 26.28 30.02
N LYS A 234 0.58 27.39 30.43
CA LYS A 234 1.13 28.75 30.21
C LYS A 234 2.59 28.91 30.66
N PRO A 235 3.02 28.26 31.80
CA PRO A 235 4.43 28.35 32.20
C PRO A 235 5.43 27.72 31.23
N LEU A 236 4.96 26.93 30.22
CA LEU A 236 5.80 26.32 29.19
C LEU A 236 5.98 27.24 27.99
N ALA A 237 5.24 28.35 27.90
CA ALA A 237 5.36 29.30 26.83
C ALA A 237 6.70 30.04 26.88
N GLU A 238 7.32 30.26 25.72
CA GLU A 238 8.57 31.02 25.59
C GLU A 238 8.39 32.50 25.96
N SER A 239 7.19 33.04 25.71
CA SER A 239 6.81 34.39 26.12
C SER A 239 5.60 34.36 27.07
N PRO A 240 5.47 35.34 27.99
CA PRO A 240 4.31 35.39 28.91
C PRO A 240 2.95 35.58 28.20
N GLU A 241 2.97 35.97 26.95
CA GLU A 241 1.79 36.30 26.15
C GLU A 241 1.38 35.15 25.21
N GLY A 242 2.14 34.04 25.22
CA GLY A 242 1.93 32.87 24.40
C GLY A 242 2.76 32.82 23.11
#